data_6ca5715e7f69e11848a70973a3d6a81a
#
_entry.id   6ca5715e7f69e11848a70973a3d6a81a
#
_cell.length_a   1.000
_cell.length_b   1.000
_cell.length_c   1.000
_cell.angle_alpha   90.00
_cell.angle_beta   90.00
_cell.angle_gamma   90.00
#
_symmetry.space_group_name_H-M   'P 1'
#
loop_
_entity.id
_entity.type
_entity.pdbx_description
1 polymer ?
#
loop_
_entity_poly.entity_id
_entity_poly.type
_entity_poly.pdbx_seq_one_letter_code
_entity_poly.pdbx_strand_id
1 'polypeptide(L)'
;PLSWLSVGVLGVYGLLLLRRTDTVQLKLVLGLLLISLGTRTIHLATHGDPEVMVRYSMATSFILGLACLAAPFNPREMRIFALCFLLATSIAAMWPTALPNRQIALYISFSTLIGLPALAIARRHWQLNSRAFLLDMRDSFSRLELEQSNLLLQQLSEQDPLTGMPNRRKFERVMNEKMELLPGGEGQLAVMMIDLDHFKAFNDRHGHQAGDRCLVLAAAQLQALFPTNYGILARYGGEEFIAALRERTPGEAARLAEDMRAAIAAMLVPVRDEAKPLITTSIGLALAPVDARLALEDLIEMADVALYSAKRAGRDRVELVEAGAPVPVGLAYSRDRRRG
;
A
#
# COMPACT_ATOMS: atom_id res chain seq x y z
N PRO A 1 33.06 -3.95 -50.26
CA PRO A 1 32.99 -4.95 -49.21
C PRO A 1 33.20 -4.38 -47.80
N LEU A 2 34.19 -3.50 -47.62
CA LEU A 2 34.54 -2.91 -46.34
C LEU A 2 33.39 -2.13 -45.65
N SER A 3 32.47 -1.55 -46.42
CA SER A 3 31.39 -0.70 -45.93
C SER A 3 30.19 -1.46 -45.30
N TRP A 4 29.98 -2.75 -45.62
CA TRP A 4 29.00 -3.59 -44.94
C TRP A 4 29.54 -4.09 -43.60
N LEU A 5 30.84 -4.18 -43.45
CA LEU A 5 31.51 -4.56 -42.24
C LEU A 5 31.26 -3.51 -41.13
N SER A 6 31.28 -2.20 -41.47
CA SER A 6 31.01 -1.14 -40.50
C SER A 6 29.56 -1.14 -39.99
N VAL A 7 28.58 -1.42 -40.86
CA VAL A 7 27.16 -1.55 -40.49
C VAL A 7 26.97 -2.77 -39.60
N GLY A 8 27.63 -3.89 -39.92
CA GLY A 8 27.60 -5.11 -39.11
C GLY A 8 28.21 -4.90 -37.71
N VAL A 9 29.38 -4.27 -37.63
CA VAL A 9 30.08 -3.98 -36.39
C VAL A 9 29.25 -3.05 -35.49
N LEU A 10 28.68 -1.97 -36.05
CA LEU A 10 27.80 -1.06 -35.31
C LEU A 10 26.51 -1.75 -34.85
N GLY A 11 25.94 -2.65 -35.64
CA GLY A 11 24.78 -3.45 -35.30
C GLY A 11 25.05 -4.40 -34.12
N VAL A 12 26.18 -5.14 -34.18
CA VAL A 12 26.60 -6.03 -33.10
C VAL A 12 26.90 -5.24 -31.82
N TYR A 13 27.58 -4.12 -31.94
CA TYR A 13 27.85 -3.23 -30.78
C TYR A 13 26.56 -2.68 -30.18
N GLY A 14 25.59 -2.27 -31.00
CA GLY A 14 24.26 -1.85 -30.55
C GLY A 14 23.51 -2.97 -29.80
N LEU A 15 23.55 -4.20 -30.29
CA LEU A 15 22.98 -5.38 -29.63
C LEU A 15 23.64 -5.68 -28.27
N LEU A 16 24.96 -5.52 -28.18
CA LEU A 16 25.71 -5.68 -26.93
C LEU A 16 25.34 -4.59 -25.90
N LEU A 17 25.07 -3.35 -26.35
CA LEU A 17 24.66 -2.25 -25.51
C LEU A 17 23.21 -2.40 -25.00
N LEU A 18 22.34 -3.13 -25.70
CA LEU A 18 20.99 -3.47 -25.20
C LEU A 18 21.02 -4.27 -23.88
N ARG A 19 22.11 -4.96 -23.61
CA ARG A 19 22.34 -5.69 -22.34
C ARG A 19 22.88 -4.79 -21.22
N ARG A 20 23.36 -3.59 -21.52
CA ARG A 20 23.85 -2.60 -20.57
C ARG A 20 22.86 -1.42 -20.57
N THR A 21 22.46 -0.97 -19.40
CA THR A 21 21.46 0.10 -19.18
C THR A 21 21.91 1.51 -19.58
N ASP A 22 23.00 1.67 -20.32
CA ASP A 22 23.48 2.98 -20.76
C ASP A 22 22.72 3.46 -22.02
N THR A 23 21.63 4.19 -21.76
CA THR A 23 20.74 4.72 -22.79
C THR A 23 21.40 5.75 -23.70
N VAL A 24 22.44 6.47 -23.25
CA VAL A 24 23.14 7.49 -24.04
C VAL A 24 24.00 6.84 -25.12
N GLN A 25 24.81 5.85 -24.76
CA GLN A 25 25.65 5.11 -25.70
C GLN A 25 24.80 4.38 -26.74
N LEU A 26 23.69 3.76 -26.32
CA LEU A 26 22.77 3.09 -27.24
C LEU A 26 22.16 4.06 -28.26
N LYS A 27 21.75 5.25 -27.85
CA LYS A 27 21.25 6.28 -28.74
C LYS A 27 22.29 6.77 -29.75
N LEU A 28 23.54 7.00 -29.30
CA LEU A 28 24.64 7.39 -30.18
C LEU A 28 24.92 6.35 -31.23
N VAL A 29 25.03 5.06 -30.85
CA VAL A 29 25.27 3.98 -31.78
C VAL A 29 24.13 3.82 -32.77
N LEU A 30 22.88 3.90 -32.34
CA LEU A 30 21.71 3.85 -33.19
C LEU A 30 21.73 5.01 -34.21
N GLY A 31 22.01 6.25 -33.75
CA GLY A 31 22.13 7.40 -34.62
C GLY A 31 23.20 7.24 -35.69
N LEU A 32 24.41 6.80 -35.32
CA LEU A 32 25.50 6.57 -36.23
C LEU A 32 25.18 5.46 -37.24
N LEU A 33 24.52 4.39 -36.83
CA LEU A 33 24.08 3.30 -37.68
C LEU A 33 23.08 3.77 -38.73
N LEU A 34 22.11 4.57 -38.35
CA LEU A 34 21.10 5.14 -39.24
C LEU A 34 21.73 6.13 -40.25
N ILE A 35 22.65 6.98 -39.80
CA ILE A 35 23.39 7.89 -40.68
C ILE A 35 24.25 7.09 -41.65
N SER A 36 24.98 6.06 -41.21
CA SER A 36 25.77 5.19 -42.07
C SER A 36 24.91 4.46 -43.11
N LEU A 37 23.73 3.99 -42.71
CA LEU A 37 22.79 3.34 -43.63
C LEU A 37 22.27 4.35 -44.67
N GLY A 38 21.91 5.55 -44.27
CA GLY A 38 21.41 6.62 -45.14
C GLY A 38 22.48 7.10 -46.15
N THR A 39 23.72 7.36 -45.70
CA THR A 39 24.82 7.77 -46.58
C THR A 39 25.16 6.71 -47.61
N ARG A 40 25.07 5.43 -47.22
CA ARG A 40 25.32 4.33 -48.14
C ARG A 40 24.20 4.18 -49.16
N THR A 41 22.94 4.30 -48.77
CA THR A 41 21.79 4.20 -49.67
C THR A 41 21.87 5.31 -50.72
N ILE A 42 22.21 6.53 -50.34
CA ILE A 42 22.36 7.63 -51.30
C ILE A 42 23.59 7.47 -52.18
N HIS A 43 24.71 6.93 -51.64
CA HIS A 43 25.90 6.64 -52.42
C HIS A 43 25.66 5.55 -53.50
N LEU A 44 24.85 4.53 -53.20
CA LEU A 44 24.41 3.56 -54.20
C LEU A 44 23.57 4.20 -55.29
N ALA A 45 22.81 5.25 -54.98
CA ALA A 45 22.06 6.02 -55.97
C ALA A 45 22.96 6.72 -56.96
N THR A 46 24.19 7.15 -56.60
CA THR A 46 25.12 7.83 -57.50
C THR A 46 25.76 6.93 -58.58
N HIS A 47 25.62 5.62 -58.43
CA HIS A 47 26.25 4.64 -59.33
C HIS A 47 25.22 3.78 -60.11
N GLY A 48 23.92 4.11 -60.03
CA GLY A 48 22.85 3.33 -60.69
C GLY A 48 22.24 4.06 -61.90
N ASP A 49 21.37 3.32 -62.58
CA ASP A 49 20.52 3.88 -63.64
C ASP A 49 19.53 4.90 -63.07
N PRO A 50 18.95 5.85 -63.87
CA PRO A 50 18.07 6.89 -63.40
C PRO A 50 16.89 6.43 -62.55
N GLU A 51 16.32 5.24 -62.84
CA GLU A 51 15.24 4.66 -62.02
C GLU A 51 15.72 4.18 -60.65
N VAL A 52 16.90 3.54 -60.64
CA VAL A 52 17.56 3.06 -59.43
C VAL A 52 17.92 4.25 -58.51
N MET A 53 18.41 5.33 -59.08
CA MET A 53 18.73 6.57 -58.36
C MET A 53 17.52 7.13 -57.63
N VAL A 54 16.34 7.20 -58.27
CA VAL A 54 15.10 7.65 -57.63
C VAL A 54 14.69 6.76 -56.48
N ARG A 55 14.72 5.44 -56.66
CA ARG A 55 14.34 4.45 -55.62
C ARG A 55 15.22 4.57 -54.38
N TYR A 56 16.55 4.69 -54.54
CA TYR A 56 17.47 4.82 -53.41
C TYR A 56 17.34 6.20 -52.70
N SER A 57 17.06 7.27 -53.44
CA SER A 57 16.81 8.62 -52.88
C SER A 57 15.55 8.61 -52.02
N MET A 58 14.47 7.93 -52.48
CA MET A 58 13.27 7.71 -51.69
C MET A 58 13.55 6.85 -50.44
N ALA A 59 14.27 5.73 -50.59
CA ALA A 59 14.62 4.86 -49.49
C ALA A 59 15.37 5.62 -48.37
N THR A 60 16.29 6.50 -48.72
CA THR A 60 17.04 7.34 -47.79
C THR A 60 16.10 8.26 -46.99
N SER A 61 15.10 8.84 -47.66
CA SER A 61 14.08 9.71 -46.99
C SER A 61 13.18 8.90 -46.08
N PHE A 62 12.81 7.66 -46.44
CA PHE A 62 12.07 6.74 -45.56
C PHE A 62 12.87 6.34 -44.32
N ILE A 63 14.19 6.12 -44.43
CA ILE A 63 15.06 5.83 -43.27
C ILE A 63 15.01 6.99 -42.30
N LEU A 64 15.07 8.24 -42.74
CA LEU A 64 14.95 9.42 -41.90
C LEU A 64 13.57 9.46 -41.20
N GLY A 65 12.49 9.25 -41.95
CA GLY A 65 11.12 9.26 -41.41
C GLY A 65 10.94 8.17 -40.35
N LEU A 66 11.35 6.94 -40.63
CA LEU A 66 11.26 5.83 -39.69
C LEU A 66 12.12 6.06 -38.46
N ALA A 67 13.32 6.60 -38.61
CA ALA A 67 14.20 6.93 -37.49
C ALA A 67 13.56 8.00 -36.58
N CYS A 68 12.90 9.01 -37.16
CA CYS A 68 12.19 10.03 -36.37
C CYS A 68 11.02 9.46 -35.56
N LEU A 69 10.38 8.38 -36.02
CA LEU A 69 9.23 7.77 -35.34
C LEU A 69 9.64 6.69 -34.32
N ALA A 70 10.66 5.88 -34.65
CA ALA A 70 11.01 4.71 -33.89
C ALA A 70 12.18 4.90 -32.92
N ALA A 71 13.08 5.86 -33.18
CA ALA A 71 14.25 6.05 -32.32
C ALA A 71 13.88 6.69 -30.97
N PRO A 72 14.46 6.23 -29.85
CA PRO A 72 14.15 6.72 -28.51
C PRO A 72 14.86 8.06 -28.20
N PHE A 73 14.86 8.97 -29.15
CA PHE A 73 15.46 10.30 -29.03
C PHE A 73 14.48 11.30 -28.39
N ASN A 74 15.01 12.17 -27.53
CA ASN A 74 14.24 13.32 -27.09
C ASN A 74 14.15 14.37 -28.24
N PRO A 75 13.27 15.39 -28.17
CA PRO A 75 13.08 16.35 -29.27
C PRO A 75 14.32 17.15 -29.66
N ARG A 76 15.29 17.35 -28.75
CA ARG A 76 16.57 18.02 -29.04
C ARG A 76 17.51 17.08 -29.79
N GLU A 77 17.68 15.86 -29.27
CA GLU A 77 18.47 14.80 -29.88
C GLU A 77 17.98 14.47 -31.30
N MET A 78 16.64 14.38 -31.46
CA MET A 78 16.01 14.11 -32.75
C MET A 78 16.33 15.19 -33.80
N ARG A 79 16.29 16.47 -33.42
CA ARG A 79 16.65 17.55 -34.33
C ARG A 79 18.12 17.51 -34.74
N ILE A 80 19.02 17.26 -33.78
CA ILE A 80 20.46 17.11 -34.06
C ILE A 80 20.69 15.92 -34.99
N PHE A 81 20.07 14.78 -34.68
CA PHE A 81 20.16 13.58 -35.54
C PHE A 81 19.67 13.86 -36.96
N ALA A 82 18.49 14.45 -37.14
CA ALA A 82 17.95 14.76 -38.46
C ALA A 82 18.86 15.70 -39.25
N LEU A 83 19.43 16.72 -38.61
CA LEU A 83 20.37 17.65 -39.23
C LEU A 83 21.65 16.92 -39.65
N CYS A 84 22.25 16.13 -38.78
CA CYS A 84 23.43 15.36 -39.10
C CYS A 84 23.17 14.31 -40.21
N PHE A 85 22.00 13.67 -40.19
CA PHE A 85 21.60 12.72 -41.25
C PHE A 85 21.47 13.43 -42.61
N LEU A 86 20.76 14.55 -42.69
CA LEU A 86 20.60 15.31 -43.91
C LEU A 86 21.95 15.85 -44.43
N LEU A 87 22.81 16.36 -43.55
CA LEU A 87 24.14 16.84 -43.91
C LEU A 87 25.02 15.71 -44.48
N ALA A 88 25.09 14.60 -43.77
CA ALA A 88 25.92 13.46 -44.17
C ALA A 88 25.44 12.83 -45.49
N THR A 89 24.13 12.67 -45.67
CA THR A 89 23.56 12.15 -46.93
C THR A 89 23.69 13.12 -48.09
N SER A 90 23.61 14.45 -47.85
CA SER A 90 23.85 15.48 -48.87
C SER A 90 25.31 15.48 -49.33
N ILE A 91 26.28 15.37 -48.44
CA ILE A 91 27.70 15.22 -48.77
C ILE A 91 27.91 13.93 -49.57
N ALA A 92 27.33 12.79 -49.16
CA ALA A 92 27.44 11.53 -49.89
C ALA A 92 26.82 11.59 -51.29
N ALA A 93 25.78 12.42 -51.50
CA ALA A 93 25.14 12.64 -52.79
C ALA A 93 26.01 13.46 -53.77
N MET A 94 26.98 14.20 -53.25
CA MET A 94 27.87 15.08 -54.04
C MET A 94 29.23 14.45 -54.30
N TRP A 95 29.58 13.32 -53.71
CA TRP A 95 30.89 12.72 -53.77
C TRP A 95 30.83 11.22 -54.13
N PRO A 96 31.71 10.69 -55.05
CA PRO A 96 32.65 11.35 -55.99
C PRO A 96 31.97 11.77 -57.31
N THR A 97 30.78 11.27 -57.61
CA THR A 97 29.99 11.58 -58.80
C THR A 97 28.68 12.26 -58.34
N ALA A 98 28.54 13.57 -58.66
CA ALA A 98 27.35 14.31 -58.26
C ALA A 98 26.09 13.78 -58.95
N LEU A 99 25.00 13.68 -58.16
CA LEU A 99 23.69 13.43 -58.73
C LEU A 99 23.24 14.56 -59.65
N PRO A 100 22.49 14.27 -60.72
CA PRO A 100 21.88 15.30 -61.55
C PRO A 100 20.97 16.22 -60.71
N ASN A 101 20.97 17.53 -61.03
CA ASN A 101 20.20 18.53 -60.28
C ASN A 101 18.75 18.19 -60.09
N ARG A 102 18.09 17.53 -61.04
CA ARG A 102 16.70 17.06 -60.94
C ARG A 102 16.54 16.03 -59.81
N GLN A 103 17.52 15.17 -59.59
CA GLN A 103 17.46 14.12 -58.58
C GLN A 103 17.79 14.64 -57.18
N ILE A 104 18.72 15.62 -57.10
CA ILE A 104 18.95 16.34 -55.85
C ILE A 104 17.67 17.04 -55.41
N ALA A 105 16.94 17.71 -56.33
CA ALA A 105 15.65 18.36 -56.04
C ALA A 105 14.61 17.36 -55.56
N LEU A 106 14.52 16.16 -56.18
CA LEU A 106 13.63 15.09 -55.74
C LEU A 106 14.02 14.56 -54.35
N TYR A 107 15.29 14.34 -54.07
CA TYR A 107 15.78 13.90 -52.77
C TYR A 107 15.40 14.91 -51.65
N ILE A 108 15.64 16.20 -51.88
CA ILE A 108 15.30 17.28 -50.95
C ILE A 108 13.77 17.32 -50.74
N SER A 109 12.99 17.23 -51.81
CA SER A 109 11.54 17.27 -51.76
C SER A 109 10.97 16.09 -50.95
N PHE A 110 11.43 14.86 -51.17
CA PHE A 110 11.02 13.66 -50.40
C PHE A 110 11.49 13.75 -48.97
N SER A 111 12.71 14.19 -48.71
CA SER A 111 13.26 14.31 -47.37
C SER A 111 12.49 15.36 -46.53
N THR A 112 12.06 16.45 -47.13
CA THR A 112 11.23 17.46 -46.46
C THR A 112 9.79 16.99 -46.28
N LEU A 113 9.20 16.36 -47.32
CA LEU A 113 7.83 15.84 -47.26
C LEU A 113 7.64 14.77 -46.18
N ILE A 114 8.64 13.91 -45.98
CA ILE A 114 8.60 12.84 -45.00
C ILE A 114 9.17 13.28 -43.64
N GLY A 115 10.30 13.97 -43.64
CA GLY A 115 11.03 14.33 -42.43
C GLY A 115 10.32 15.34 -41.54
N LEU A 116 9.73 16.40 -42.13
CA LEU A 116 9.06 17.44 -41.33
C LEU A 116 7.81 16.92 -40.58
N PRO A 117 6.88 16.19 -41.21
CA PRO A 117 5.76 15.59 -40.48
C PRO A 117 6.23 14.52 -39.43
N ALA A 118 7.24 13.73 -39.77
CA ALA A 118 7.77 12.73 -38.83
C ALA A 118 8.37 13.40 -37.58
N LEU A 119 9.12 14.49 -37.73
CA LEU A 119 9.64 15.28 -36.60
C LEU A 119 8.51 15.89 -35.76
N ALA A 120 7.44 16.41 -36.41
CA ALA A 120 6.30 16.97 -35.70
C ALA A 120 5.54 15.90 -34.91
N ILE A 121 5.33 14.73 -35.50
CA ILE A 121 4.67 13.58 -34.83
C ILE A 121 5.53 13.09 -33.67
N ALA A 122 6.84 12.90 -33.89
CA ALA A 122 7.77 12.45 -32.83
C ALA A 122 7.77 13.43 -31.64
N ARG A 123 7.79 14.74 -31.92
CA ARG A 123 7.69 15.77 -30.86
C ARG A 123 6.38 15.69 -30.09
N ARG A 124 5.25 15.53 -30.78
CA ARG A 124 3.92 15.40 -30.17
C ARG A 124 3.83 14.14 -29.30
N HIS A 125 4.30 13.01 -29.83
CA HIS A 125 4.31 11.73 -29.12
C HIS A 125 5.14 11.82 -27.83
N TRP A 126 6.33 12.40 -27.91
CA TRP A 126 7.18 12.60 -26.74
C TRP A 126 6.51 13.51 -25.68
N GLN A 127 5.84 14.60 -26.10
CA GLN A 127 5.11 15.49 -25.19
C GLN A 127 3.96 14.77 -24.49
N LEU A 128 3.20 13.94 -25.23
CA LEU A 128 2.08 13.17 -24.66
C LEU A 128 2.57 12.14 -23.65
N ASN A 129 3.60 11.39 -23.99
CA ASN A 129 4.17 10.40 -23.08
C ASN A 129 4.77 11.04 -21.81
N SER A 130 5.47 12.15 -21.95
CA SER A 130 6.01 12.88 -20.80
C SER A 130 4.92 13.42 -19.88
N ARG A 131 3.81 13.93 -20.45
CA ARG A 131 2.66 14.38 -19.65
C ARG A 131 1.95 13.22 -18.97
N ALA A 132 1.75 12.11 -19.66
CA ALA A 132 1.14 10.90 -19.08
C ALA A 132 1.97 10.39 -17.90
N PHE A 133 3.29 10.33 -18.04
CA PHE A 133 4.19 9.94 -16.96
C PHE A 133 4.11 10.86 -15.74
N LEU A 134 4.09 12.18 -15.97
CA LEU A 134 3.98 13.16 -14.86
C LEU A 134 2.63 13.08 -14.15
N LEU A 135 1.54 12.81 -14.89
CA LEU A 135 0.21 12.62 -14.30
C LEU A 135 0.16 11.35 -13.46
N ASP A 136 0.71 10.25 -13.97
CA ASP A 136 0.76 8.96 -13.25
C ASP A 136 1.58 9.07 -11.94
N MET A 137 2.72 9.75 -12.00
CA MET A 137 3.51 10.07 -10.80
C MET A 137 2.71 10.91 -9.79
N ARG A 138 2.02 11.96 -10.27
CA ARG A 138 1.22 12.81 -9.38
C ARG A 138 0.09 12.05 -8.71
N ASP A 139 -0.60 11.18 -9.45
CA ASP A 139 -1.68 10.35 -8.91
C ASP A 139 -1.16 9.37 -7.86
N SER A 140 0.02 8.78 -8.11
CA SER A 140 0.67 7.89 -7.15
C SER A 140 1.03 8.60 -5.84
N PHE A 141 1.58 9.81 -5.90
CA PHE A 141 1.86 10.63 -4.71
C PHE A 141 0.59 11.03 -3.96
N SER A 142 -0.46 11.45 -4.67
CA SER A 142 -1.73 11.83 -4.03
C SER A 142 -2.40 10.65 -3.33
N ARG A 143 -2.31 9.44 -3.87
CA ARG A 143 -2.80 8.22 -3.21
C ARG A 143 -2.05 7.93 -1.91
N LEU A 144 -0.71 8.01 -1.93
CA LEU A 144 0.11 7.80 -0.74
C LEU A 144 -0.21 8.83 0.36
N GLU A 145 -0.37 10.10 -0.01
CA GLU A 145 -0.73 11.17 0.94
C GLU A 145 -2.12 10.93 1.56
N LEU A 146 -3.09 10.52 0.74
CA LEU A 146 -4.43 10.18 1.21
C LEU A 146 -4.44 8.97 2.15
N GLU A 147 -3.68 7.92 1.84
CA GLU A 147 -3.51 6.75 2.70
C GLU A 147 -2.88 7.12 4.05
N GLN A 148 -1.82 7.93 4.03
CA GLN A 148 -1.20 8.42 5.26
C GLN A 148 -2.15 9.27 6.11
N SER A 149 -2.91 10.17 5.47
CA SER A 149 -3.92 10.97 6.15
C SER A 149 -5.02 10.11 6.77
N ASN A 150 -5.51 9.11 6.05
CA ASN A 150 -6.51 8.17 6.57
C ASN A 150 -5.97 7.35 7.76
N LEU A 151 -4.74 6.87 7.68
CA LEU A 151 -4.08 6.18 8.79
C LEU A 151 -3.94 7.09 10.01
N LEU A 152 -3.57 8.35 9.82
CA LEU A 152 -3.47 9.33 10.89
C LEU A 152 -4.84 9.59 11.52
N LEU A 153 -5.89 9.79 10.71
CA LEU A 153 -7.26 9.97 11.20
C LEU A 153 -7.75 8.74 11.98
N GLN A 154 -7.47 7.53 11.48
CA GLN A 154 -7.77 6.30 12.23
C GLN A 154 -6.98 6.21 13.53
N GLN A 155 -5.73 6.68 13.53
CA GLN A 155 -4.93 6.75 14.75
C GLN A 155 -5.46 7.78 15.77
N LEU A 156 -6.07 8.86 15.33
CA LEU A 156 -6.68 9.88 16.18
C LEU A 156 -8.09 9.50 16.64
N SER A 157 -8.74 8.54 15.98
CA SER A 157 -10.06 8.07 16.38
C SER A 157 -9.98 7.34 17.73
N GLU A 158 -10.81 7.76 18.67
CA GLU A 158 -10.97 7.15 20.00
C GLU A 158 -12.11 6.14 20.07
N GLN A 159 -12.76 5.88 18.95
CA GLN A 159 -13.86 4.94 18.85
C GLN A 159 -13.49 3.75 17.96
N ASP A 160 -14.01 2.59 18.29
CA ASP A 160 -13.97 1.41 17.44
C ASP A 160 -14.98 1.56 16.29
N PRO A 161 -14.56 1.44 15.03
CA PRO A 161 -15.43 1.71 13.89
C PRO A 161 -16.56 0.70 13.70
N LEU A 162 -16.42 -0.52 14.24
CA LEU A 162 -17.44 -1.56 14.12
C LEU A 162 -18.54 -1.39 15.18
N THR A 163 -18.14 -1.18 16.42
CA THR A 163 -19.07 -1.20 17.57
C THR A 163 -19.48 0.20 18.04
N GLY A 164 -18.76 1.24 17.62
CA GLY A 164 -18.95 2.62 18.09
C GLY A 164 -18.52 2.85 19.54
N MET A 165 -18.01 1.82 20.22
CA MET A 165 -17.48 1.92 21.57
C MET A 165 -16.16 2.69 21.62
N PRO A 166 -15.75 3.21 22.80
CA PRO A 166 -14.36 3.57 23.02
C PRO A 166 -13.42 2.43 22.58
N ASN A 167 -12.32 2.77 21.95
CA ASN A 167 -11.28 1.81 21.62
C ASN A 167 -10.22 1.72 22.74
N ARG A 168 -9.28 0.81 22.60
CA ARG A 168 -8.16 0.61 23.54
C ARG A 168 -7.44 1.91 23.87
N ARG A 169 -7.18 2.77 22.87
CA ARG A 169 -6.46 4.04 23.08
C ARG A 169 -7.24 5.00 23.97
N LYS A 170 -8.54 5.14 23.75
CA LYS A 170 -9.40 5.96 24.60
C LYS A 170 -9.46 5.42 26.01
N PHE A 171 -9.53 4.10 26.17
CA PHE A 171 -9.49 3.45 27.47
C PHE A 171 -8.19 3.80 28.24
N GLU A 172 -7.03 3.56 27.64
CA GLU A 172 -5.73 3.82 28.24
C GLU A 172 -5.58 5.32 28.61
N ARG A 173 -5.94 6.25 27.72
CA ARG A 173 -5.88 7.69 27.99
C ARG A 173 -6.78 8.09 29.17
N VAL A 174 -8.05 7.69 29.14
CA VAL A 174 -9.01 8.06 30.21
C VAL A 174 -8.60 7.45 31.54
N MET A 175 -8.08 6.23 31.54
CA MET A 175 -7.64 5.59 32.77
C MET A 175 -6.39 6.26 33.35
N ASN A 176 -5.40 6.59 32.55
CA ASN A 176 -4.21 7.31 33.01
C ASN A 176 -4.59 8.70 33.59
N GLU A 177 -5.42 9.46 32.89
CA GLU A 177 -5.92 10.74 33.39
C GLU A 177 -6.70 10.60 34.73
N LYS A 178 -7.54 9.55 34.85
CA LYS A 178 -8.32 9.33 36.09
C LYS A 178 -7.45 8.81 37.23
N MET A 179 -6.46 7.96 36.97
CA MET A 179 -5.54 7.46 37.98
C MET A 179 -4.66 8.57 38.54
N GLU A 180 -4.26 9.56 37.73
CA GLU A 180 -3.56 10.77 38.21
C GLU A 180 -4.43 11.66 39.13
N LEU A 181 -5.75 11.64 38.89
CA LEU A 181 -6.72 12.45 39.62
C LEU A 181 -7.34 11.75 40.85
N LEU A 182 -6.97 10.50 41.14
CA LEU A 182 -7.42 9.73 42.29
C LEU A 182 -6.49 9.97 43.49
N PRO A 183 -6.63 11.06 44.28
CA PRO A 183 -5.86 11.18 45.51
C PRO A 183 -6.54 10.33 46.59
N GLY A 184 -5.80 9.37 47.14
CA GLY A 184 -5.98 8.76 48.44
C GLY A 184 -7.42 8.67 49.00
N GLY A 185 -8.31 7.94 48.33
CA GLY A 185 -9.70 7.74 48.79
C GLY A 185 -9.97 6.26 49.04
N GLU A 186 -10.81 5.97 50.04
CA GLU A 186 -11.32 4.62 50.28
C GLU A 186 -12.04 4.07 49.05
N GLY A 187 -11.83 2.80 48.69
CA GLY A 187 -12.48 2.08 47.59
C GLY A 187 -11.51 1.22 46.78
N GLN A 188 -12.07 0.45 45.90
CA GLN A 188 -11.30 -0.42 45.01
C GLN A 188 -11.47 0.00 43.54
N LEU A 189 -10.40 -0.07 42.78
CA LEU A 189 -10.42 0.04 41.34
C LEU A 189 -10.53 -1.37 40.76
N ALA A 190 -11.52 -1.57 39.92
CA ALA A 190 -11.77 -2.82 39.23
C ALA A 190 -11.40 -2.68 37.75
N VAL A 191 -10.67 -3.63 37.22
CA VAL A 191 -10.41 -3.78 35.78
C VAL A 191 -10.88 -5.16 35.33
N MET A 192 -11.68 -5.20 34.27
CA MET A 192 -12.23 -6.44 33.70
C MET A 192 -11.69 -6.63 32.30
N MET A 193 -11.11 -7.80 32.02
CA MET A 193 -10.85 -8.25 30.66
C MET A 193 -11.92 -9.26 30.27
N ILE A 194 -12.60 -9.01 29.15
CA ILE A 194 -13.80 -9.74 28.70
C ILE A 194 -13.51 -10.30 27.31
N ASP A 195 -13.75 -11.57 27.07
CA ASP A 195 -13.46 -12.22 25.77
C ASP A 195 -14.62 -13.16 25.40
N LEU A 196 -15.07 -13.06 24.15
CA LEU A 196 -16.14 -13.94 23.64
C LEU A 196 -15.59 -15.33 23.36
N ASP A 197 -16.16 -16.32 24.07
CA ASP A 197 -15.71 -17.72 23.99
C ASP A 197 -15.95 -18.30 22.60
N HIS A 198 -14.91 -18.97 22.06
CA HIS A 198 -14.99 -19.67 20.79
C HIS A 198 -15.37 -18.79 19.59
N PHE A 199 -15.14 -17.47 19.65
CA PHE A 199 -15.55 -16.53 18.61
C PHE A 199 -14.95 -16.85 17.23
N LYS A 200 -13.71 -17.35 17.19
CA LYS A 200 -13.11 -17.83 15.93
C LYS A 200 -13.91 -18.98 15.32
N ALA A 201 -14.30 -19.98 16.12
CA ALA A 201 -15.11 -21.10 15.63
C ALA A 201 -16.50 -20.64 15.17
N PHE A 202 -17.08 -19.63 15.82
CA PHE A 202 -18.31 -18.98 15.39
C PHE A 202 -18.14 -18.32 14.00
N ASN A 203 -17.06 -17.56 13.79
CA ASN A 203 -16.74 -16.98 12.49
C ASN A 203 -16.53 -18.02 11.40
N ASP A 204 -15.76 -19.08 11.71
CA ASP A 204 -15.48 -20.17 10.77
C ASP A 204 -16.77 -20.87 10.32
N ARG A 205 -17.77 -20.97 11.20
CA ARG A 205 -19.06 -21.62 10.93
C ARG A 205 -20.07 -20.70 10.24
N HIS A 206 -20.18 -19.42 10.66
CA HIS A 206 -21.27 -18.50 10.26
C HIS A 206 -20.80 -17.35 9.38
N GLY A 207 -19.49 -17.25 9.14
CA GLY A 207 -18.86 -16.19 8.35
C GLY A 207 -18.61 -14.90 9.12
N HIS A 208 -17.66 -14.11 8.66
CA HIS A 208 -17.22 -12.88 9.31
C HIS A 208 -18.34 -11.85 9.51
N GLN A 209 -19.29 -11.74 8.56
CA GLN A 209 -20.42 -10.82 8.70
C GLN A 209 -21.34 -11.18 9.88
N ALA A 210 -21.48 -12.46 10.21
CA ALA A 210 -22.22 -12.89 11.40
C ALA A 210 -21.43 -12.57 12.67
N GLY A 211 -20.11 -12.73 12.64
CA GLY A 211 -19.22 -12.32 13.71
C GLY A 211 -19.26 -10.83 13.99
N ASP A 212 -19.25 -10.00 12.96
CA ASP A 212 -19.38 -8.56 13.09
C ASP A 212 -20.70 -8.16 13.78
N ARG A 213 -21.82 -8.79 13.38
CA ARG A 213 -23.12 -8.59 14.05
C ARG A 213 -23.09 -9.04 15.51
N CYS A 214 -22.43 -10.17 15.78
CA CYS A 214 -22.25 -10.68 17.14
C CYS A 214 -21.48 -9.68 18.01
N LEU A 215 -20.39 -9.11 17.51
CA LEU A 215 -19.60 -8.11 18.22
C LEU A 215 -20.40 -6.83 18.50
N VAL A 216 -21.21 -6.36 17.54
CA VAL A 216 -22.07 -5.19 17.71
C VAL A 216 -23.13 -5.45 18.78
N LEU A 217 -23.75 -6.63 18.77
CA LEU A 217 -24.75 -7.01 19.77
C LEU A 217 -24.12 -7.18 21.16
N ALA A 218 -22.96 -7.83 21.26
CA ALA A 218 -22.23 -7.97 22.52
C ALA A 218 -21.86 -6.59 23.09
N ALA A 219 -21.34 -5.70 22.27
CA ALA A 219 -21.05 -4.33 22.65
C ALA A 219 -22.28 -3.60 23.22
N ALA A 220 -23.44 -3.74 22.56
CA ALA A 220 -24.68 -3.13 23.02
C ALA A 220 -25.15 -3.69 24.37
N GLN A 221 -25.07 -5.01 24.58
CA GLN A 221 -25.39 -5.66 25.85
C GLN A 221 -24.48 -5.17 26.98
N LEU A 222 -23.17 -5.16 26.74
CA LEU A 222 -22.18 -4.70 27.72
C LEU A 222 -22.40 -3.23 28.07
N GLN A 223 -22.66 -2.36 27.09
CA GLN A 223 -22.93 -0.94 27.30
C GLN A 223 -24.22 -0.68 28.09
N ALA A 224 -25.26 -1.48 27.84
CA ALA A 224 -26.54 -1.32 28.57
C ALA A 224 -26.43 -1.59 30.08
N LEU A 225 -25.49 -2.44 30.48
CA LEU A 225 -25.25 -2.79 31.88
C LEU A 225 -24.21 -1.89 32.56
N PHE A 226 -23.28 -1.33 31.75
CA PHE A 226 -22.10 -0.66 32.29
C PHE A 226 -22.42 0.77 32.81
N PRO A 227 -22.01 1.11 34.05
CA PRO A 227 -22.22 2.42 34.63
C PRO A 227 -21.21 3.45 34.05
N THR A 228 -21.65 4.24 33.10
CA THR A 228 -20.80 5.23 32.40
C THR A 228 -20.34 6.40 33.27
N ASN A 229 -20.99 6.63 34.40
CA ASN A 229 -20.75 7.81 35.27
C ASN A 229 -19.40 7.71 36.02
N TYR A 230 -18.93 6.51 36.33
CA TYR A 230 -17.75 6.29 37.17
C TYR A 230 -16.83 5.18 36.65
N GLY A 231 -17.00 4.80 35.37
CA GLY A 231 -16.19 3.83 34.70
C GLY A 231 -15.97 4.14 33.24
N ILE A 232 -15.24 3.26 32.58
CA ILE A 232 -15.06 3.23 31.13
C ILE A 232 -15.12 1.78 30.64
N LEU A 233 -15.84 1.58 29.53
CA LEU A 233 -15.92 0.32 28.81
C LEU A 233 -15.47 0.55 27.38
N ALA A 234 -14.62 -0.31 26.85
CA ALA A 234 -14.04 -0.19 25.53
C ALA A 234 -13.91 -1.54 24.84
N ARG A 235 -13.83 -1.53 23.50
CA ARG A 235 -13.36 -2.68 22.74
C ARG A 235 -11.84 -2.64 22.72
N TYR A 236 -11.19 -3.68 23.24
CA TYR A 236 -9.75 -3.74 23.40
C TYR A 236 -9.04 -4.25 22.12
N GLY A 237 -9.66 -5.20 21.40
CA GLY A 237 -9.21 -5.69 20.11
C GLY A 237 -9.88 -7.01 19.74
N GLY A 238 -10.10 -7.28 18.47
CA GLY A 238 -10.73 -8.53 18.02
C GLY A 238 -12.08 -8.79 18.70
N GLU A 239 -12.16 -9.86 19.48
CA GLU A 239 -13.29 -10.26 20.29
C GLU A 239 -13.19 -9.86 21.78
N GLU A 240 -12.18 -9.04 22.11
CA GLU A 240 -11.88 -8.64 23.48
C GLU A 240 -12.46 -7.26 23.82
N PHE A 241 -13.05 -7.15 24.99
CA PHE A 241 -13.51 -5.91 25.61
C PHE A 241 -12.80 -5.70 26.94
N ILE A 242 -12.67 -4.43 27.35
CA ILE A 242 -12.08 -4.06 28.61
C ILE A 242 -12.98 -3.06 29.31
N ALA A 243 -13.15 -3.22 30.62
CA ALA A 243 -13.87 -2.29 31.46
C ALA A 243 -13.04 -1.92 32.68
N ALA A 244 -13.19 -0.67 33.14
CA ALA A 244 -12.63 -0.25 34.40
C ALA A 244 -13.64 0.64 35.12
N LEU A 245 -13.82 0.43 36.44
CA LEU A 245 -14.67 1.22 37.29
C LEU A 245 -14.11 1.28 38.71
N ARG A 246 -14.47 2.35 39.41
CA ARG A 246 -14.27 2.45 40.87
C ARG A 246 -15.46 1.83 41.56
N GLU A 247 -15.25 0.81 42.39
CA GLU A 247 -16.33 0.24 43.20
C GLU A 247 -16.88 1.27 44.19
N ARG A 248 -18.20 1.36 44.26
CA ARG A 248 -18.91 2.20 45.20
C ARG A 248 -19.35 1.40 46.42
N THR A 249 -19.56 0.09 46.23
CA THR A 249 -19.90 -0.87 47.26
C THR A 249 -19.11 -2.15 47.05
N PRO A 250 -18.63 -2.82 48.11
CA PRO A 250 -17.86 -4.07 47.95
C PRO A 250 -18.60 -5.11 47.13
N GLY A 251 -17.89 -5.72 46.17
CA GLY A 251 -18.42 -6.73 45.27
C GLY A 251 -19.31 -6.20 44.13
N GLU A 252 -19.37 -4.89 43.91
CA GLU A 252 -20.11 -4.31 42.79
C GLU A 252 -19.56 -4.75 41.45
N ALA A 253 -18.23 -4.74 41.29
CA ALA A 253 -17.58 -5.15 40.06
C ALA A 253 -17.78 -6.64 39.74
N ALA A 254 -17.76 -7.48 40.77
CA ALA A 254 -17.99 -8.92 40.58
C ALA A 254 -19.45 -9.22 40.18
N ARG A 255 -20.42 -8.53 40.76
CA ARG A 255 -21.83 -8.63 40.34
C ARG A 255 -22.00 -8.15 38.89
N LEU A 256 -21.45 -6.98 38.57
CA LEU A 256 -21.51 -6.43 37.22
C LEU A 256 -20.90 -7.39 36.19
N ALA A 257 -19.74 -8.00 36.48
CA ALA A 257 -19.10 -8.96 35.63
C ALA A 257 -20.00 -10.19 35.37
N GLU A 258 -20.67 -10.69 36.42
CA GLU A 258 -21.59 -11.82 36.29
C GLU A 258 -22.84 -11.46 35.50
N ASP A 259 -23.41 -10.25 35.73
CA ASP A 259 -24.54 -9.73 34.93
C ASP A 259 -24.18 -9.61 33.45
N MET A 260 -22.97 -9.09 33.13
CA MET A 260 -22.45 -9.01 31.77
C MET A 260 -22.30 -10.41 31.15
N ARG A 261 -21.71 -11.36 31.88
CA ARG A 261 -21.59 -12.75 31.42
C ARG A 261 -22.94 -13.36 31.11
N ALA A 262 -23.89 -13.21 32.02
CA ALA A 262 -25.23 -13.74 31.83
C ALA A 262 -25.98 -13.08 30.65
N ALA A 263 -25.81 -11.79 30.44
CA ALA A 263 -26.40 -11.07 29.31
C ALA A 263 -25.86 -11.55 27.96
N ILE A 264 -24.54 -11.78 27.87
CA ILE A 264 -23.93 -12.34 26.67
C ILE A 264 -24.41 -13.77 26.42
N ALA A 265 -24.47 -14.62 27.46
CA ALA A 265 -24.97 -15.99 27.34
C ALA A 265 -26.47 -16.08 26.93
N ALA A 266 -27.26 -15.07 27.26
CA ALA A 266 -28.65 -14.94 26.85
C ALA A 266 -28.84 -14.29 25.48
N MET A 267 -27.77 -13.73 24.88
CA MET A 267 -27.82 -12.97 23.63
C MET A 267 -28.12 -13.88 22.42
N LEU A 268 -29.10 -13.45 21.61
CA LEU A 268 -29.41 -14.14 20.35
C LEU A 268 -28.76 -13.41 19.17
N VAL A 269 -27.88 -14.09 18.47
CA VAL A 269 -27.29 -13.55 17.22
C VAL A 269 -28.10 -14.08 16.04
N PRO A 270 -28.67 -13.20 15.19
CA PRO A 270 -29.40 -13.65 13.99
C PRO A 270 -28.45 -14.30 13.00
N VAL A 271 -28.52 -15.62 12.84
CA VAL A 271 -27.78 -16.39 11.85
C VAL A 271 -28.74 -17.24 11.04
N ARG A 272 -28.38 -17.58 9.78
CA ARG A 272 -29.18 -18.46 8.95
C ARG A 272 -29.17 -19.87 9.56
N ASP A 273 -30.34 -20.48 9.65
CA ASP A 273 -30.58 -21.89 10.00
C ASP A 273 -30.34 -22.33 11.45
N GLU A 274 -30.07 -21.41 12.40
CA GLU A 274 -29.95 -21.77 13.82
C GLU A 274 -30.87 -20.93 14.73
N ALA A 275 -31.63 -21.60 15.56
CA ALA A 275 -32.58 -20.94 16.48
C ALA A 275 -31.86 -20.32 17.70
N LYS A 276 -30.64 -20.73 18.05
CA LYS A 276 -29.83 -20.22 19.18
C LYS A 276 -28.35 -20.47 18.95
N PRO A 277 -27.59 -19.56 18.36
CA PRO A 277 -26.15 -19.63 18.48
C PRO A 277 -25.76 -19.25 19.91
N LEU A 278 -25.25 -20.20 20.67
CA LEU A 278 -24.73 -19.96 22.00
C LEU A 278 -23.32 -19.42 21.89
N ILE A 279 -23.18 -18.12 22.09
CA ILE A 279 -21.91 -17.50 22.40
C ILE A 279 -21.90 -17.18 23.90
N THR A 280 -20.83 -17.55 24.57
CA THR A 280 -20.58 -17.20 25.97
C THR A 280 -19.40 -16.25 26.08
N THR A 281 -19.13 -15.77 27.27
CA THR A 281 -17.96 -14.95 27.53
C THR A 281 -17.27 -15.35 28.80
N SER A 282 -15.94 -15.31 28.75
CA SER A 282 -15.10 -15.43 29.94
C SER A 282 -14.64 -14.05 30.38
N ILE A 283 -14.64 -13.80 31.66
CA ILE A 283 -14.28 -12.51 32.24
C ILE A 283 -13.21 -12.71 33.31
N GLY A 284 -12.10 -11.97 33.18
CA GLY A 284 -11.10 -11.83 34.21
C GLY A 284 -11.24 -10.50 34.92
N LEU A 285 -11.42 -10.51 36.21
CA LEU A 285 -11.60 -9.34 37.06
C LEU A 285 -10.38 -9.16 37.96
N ALA A 286 -9.75 -7.99 37.89
CA ALA A 286 -8.71 -7.55 38.81
C ALA A 286 -9.25 -6.47 39.76
N LEU A 287 -9.00 -6.60 41.05
CA LEU A 287 -9.32 -5.62 42.06
C LEU A 287 -8.05 -5.13 42.76
N ALA A 288 -7.94 -3.81 42.90
CA ALA A 288 -6.85 -3.21 43.68
C ALA A 288 -7.39 -2.01 44.50
N PRO A 289 -6.88 -1.82 45.74
CA PRO A 289 -7.15 -0.59 46.48
C PRO A 289 -6.70 0.64 45.66
N VAL A 290 -7.50 1.72 45.72
CA VAL A 290 -7.21 2.97 44.99
C VAL A 290 -5.90 3.62 45.40
N ASP A 291 -5.44 3.37 46.63
CA ASP A 291 -4.17 3.83 47.18
C ASP A 291 -2.99 2.89 46.87
N ALA A 292 -3.25 1.73 46.29
CA ALA A 292 -2.19 0.87 45.79
C ALA A 292 -1.48 1.59 44.62
N ARG A 293 -0.17 1.84 44.76
CA ARG A 293 0.66 2.47 43.71
C ARG A 293 0.93 1.48 42.56
N LEU A 294 -0.15 0.92 41.98
CA LEU A 294 -0.08 0.02 40.84
C LEU A 294 -0.24 0.81 39.55
N ALA A 295 0.58 0.50 38.55
CA ALA A 295 0.37 1.03 37.22
C ALA A 295 -0.90 0.41 36.57
N LEU A 296 -1.48 1.11 35.59
CA LEU A 296 -2.63 0.58 34.83
C LEU A 296 -2.29 -0.75 34.16
N GLU A 297 -1.08 -0.84 33.65
CA GLU A 297 -0.54 -2.04 32.99
C GLU A 297 -0.54 -3.27 33.91
N ASP A 298 -0.22 -3.08 35.20
CA ASP A 298 -0.22 -4.17 36.19
C ASP A 298 -1.66 -4.68 36.42
N LEU A 299 -2.64 -3.78 36.49
CA LEU A 299 -4.04 -4.14 36.64
C LEU A 299 -4.59 -4.87 35.40
N ILE A 300 -4.23 -4.43 34.23
CA ILE A 300 -4.59 -5.09 32.96
C ILE A 300 -3.97 -6.50 32.94
N GLU A 301 -2.69 -6.64 33.31
CA GLU A 301 -2.03 -7.96 33.38
C GLU A 301 -2.71 -8.89 34.38
N MET A 302 -3.10 -8.39 35.54
CA MET A 302 -3.85 -9.17 36.54
C MET A 302 -5.20 -9.65 35.98
N ALA A 303 -5.95 -8.77 35.29
CA ALA A 303 -7.22 -9.10 34.66
C ALA A 303 -7.03 -10.17 33.54
N ASP A 304 -5.94 -10.06 32.76
CA ASP A 304 -5.61 -11.03 31.71
C ASP A 304 -5.26 -12.42 32.29
N VAL A 305 -4.53 -12.46 33.43
CA VAL A 305 -4.27 -13.70 34.18
C VAL A 305 -5.57 -14.34 34.67
N ALA A 306 -6.48 -13.54 35.22
CA ALA A 306 -7.80 -14.01 35.65
C ALA A 306 -8.62 -14.54 34.47
N LEU A 307 -8.64 -13.84 33.35
CA LEU A 307 -9.31 -14.28 32.13
C LEU A 307 -8.75 -15.61 31.61
N TYR A 308 -7.44 -15.76 31.61
CA TYR A 308 -6.80 -17.02 31.23
C TYR A 308 -7.23 -18.17 32.15
N SER A 309 -7.35 -17.90 33.47
CA SER A 309 -7.86 -18.89 34.45
C SER A 309 -9.31 -19.25 34.15
N ALA A 310 -10.17 -18.29 33.83
CA ALA A 310 -11.56 -18.52 33.41
C ALA A 310 -11.64 -19.44 32.18
N LYS A 311 -10.84 -19.15 31.16
CA LYS A 311 -10.77 -19.97 29.94
C LYS A 311 -10.31 -21.40 30.21
N ARG A 312 -9.34 -21.61 31.11
CA ARG A 312 -8.86 -22.92 31.48
C ARG A 312 -9.82 -23.72 32.38
N ALA A 313 -10.56 -23.04 33.23
CA ALA A 313 -11.53 -23.65 34.12
C ALA A 313 -12.85 -24.08 33.43
N GLY A 314 -12.95 -23.90 32.10
CA GLY A 314 -14.09 -24.37 31.30
C GLY A 314 -14.91 -23.27 30.67
N ARG A 315 -14.42 -22.01 30.68
CA ARG A 315 -15.07 -20.84 30.08
C ARG A 315 -16.41 -20.49 30.73
N ASP A 316 -17.15 -19.52 30.14
CA ASP A 316 -18.47 -19.06 30.60
C ASP A 316 -18.49 -18.78 32.10
N ARG A 317 -17.54 -17.95 32.58
CA ARG A 317 -17.37 -17.62 33.98
C ARG A 317 -16.60 -16.35 34.23
N VAL A 318 -16.69 -15.88 35.44
CA VAL A 318 -15.89 -14.79 36.00
C VAL A 318 -14.83 -15.38 36.93
N GLU A 319 -13.58 -15.00 36.76
CA GLU A 319 -12.50 -15.29 37.72
C GLU A 319 -11.94 -13.97 38.26
N LEU A 320 -11.65 -13.94 39.55
CA LEU A 320 -11.22 -12.76 40.28
C LEU A 320 -9.79 -12.93 40.78
N VAL A 321 -8.99 -11.86 40.66
CA VAL A 321 -7.67 -11.70 41.28
C VAL A 321 -7.62 -10.39 42.04
N GLU A 322 -7.23 -10.44 43.32
CA GLU A 322 -7.03 -9.23 44.13
C GLU A 322 -5.54 -8.87 44.26
N ALA A 323 -5.23 -7.59 44.24
CA ALA A 323 -3.84 -7.12 44.42
C ALA A 323 -3.35 -7.50 45.82
N GLY A 324 -2.20 -8.16 45.89
CA GLY A 324 -1.60 -8.66 47.13
C GLY A 324 -1.99 -10.10 47.51
N ALA A 325 -2.95 -10.72 46.79
CA ALA A 325 -3.19 -12.16 46.92
C ALA A 325 -2.04 -12.96 46.24
N PRO A 326 -1.61 -14.11 46.80
CA PRO A 326 -0.59 -14.94 46.18
C PRO A 326 -1.12 -15.42 44.81
N VAL A 327 -0.45 -15.02 43.76
CA VAL A 327 -0.74 -15.52 42.39
C VAL A 327 -0.55 -17.04 42.41
N PRO A 328 -1.50 -17.86 41.97
CA PRO A 328 -1.38 -19.32 41.95
C PRO A 328 -0.09 -19.71 41.21
N VAL A 329 0.80 -20.45 41.86
CA VAL A 329 2.06 -20.94 41.33
C VAL A 329 1.75 -21.84 40.14
N GLY A 330 1.92 -21.39 38.93
CA GLY A 330 1.64 -22.09 37.67
C GLY A 330 1.32 -21.16 36.48
N LEU A 331 1.20 -19.88 36.71
CA LEU A 331 0.85 -18.88 35.70
C LEU A 331 1.96 -17.81 35.50
N ALA A 332 3.23 -18.25 35.43
CA ALA A 332 4.28 -17.39 34.87
C ALA A 332 4.03 -17.28 33.36
N TYR A 333 3.25 -16.28 32.98
CA TYR A 333 2.98 -15.98 31.56
C TYR A 333 4.25 -15.47 30.91
N SER A 334 4.77 -16.20 29.91
CA SER A 334 5.95 -15.75 29.16
C SER A 334 5.60 -14.49 28.37
N ARG A 335 6.36 -13.42 28.57
CA ARG A 335 6.35 -12.11 27.86
C ARG A 335 6.49 -12.21 26.33
N ASP A 336 6.50 -13.40 25.74
CA ASP A 336 7.05 -13.65 24.39
C ASP A 336 6.02 -13.76 23.26
N ARG A 337 4.73 -13.55 23.49
CA ARG A 337 3.69 -13.67 22.43
C ARG A 337 3.16 -12.35 21.87
N ARG A 338 3.70 -11.19 22.22
CA ARG A 338 3.28 -9.89 21.65
C ARG A 338 4.28 -9.27 20.65
N ARG A 339 5.20 -10.09 20.11
CA ARG A 339 6.09 -9.68 19.00
C ARG A 339 5.97 -10.70 17.85
N GLY A 340 4.83 -10.71 17.19
CA GLY A 340 4.59 -11.48 15.99
C GLY A 340 3.50 -10.80 15.17
#